data_3b0af5f23aeaf09a5261874df729713d
#
_entry.id   3b0af5f23aeaf09a5261874df729713d
#
_cell.length_a   1.000
_cell.length_b   1.000
_cell.length_c   1.000
_cell.angle_alpha   90.00
_cell.angle_beta   90.00
_cell.angle_gamma   90.00
#
_symmetry.space_group_name_H-M   'P 1'
#
loop_
_entity.id
_entity.type
_entity.pdbx_description
1 polymer ?
#
loop_
_entity_poly.entity_id
_entity_poly.type
_entity_poly.pdbx_seq_one_letter_code
_entity_poly.pdbx_strand_id
1 'polypeptide(L)'
;MTQKKAEILLAAVIAARATSLLFSKIAMNGMGIFNLLAARFLMAFVLLAVVFFKRLRHIKRHTLVRGAIMGALFFLMLSTELTGLKSTPSSTVSLLENTAIILVPMAEAVLRHKLPKAATAVSALVAIGGVALLTGQSGGFTPGMVLAVMAAVLYAAAIITTDRFSHEDDPLTLGIVQVG
;
A
#
# COMPACT_ATOMS: atom_id res chain seq x y z
N MET A 1 23.59 1.53 3.31
CA MET A 1 23.26 2.40 2.15
C MET A 1 23.47 3.84 2.55
N THR A 2 24.02 4.68 1.67
CA THR A 2 24.11 6.13 1.92
C THR A 2 22.70 6.74 1.83
N GLN A 3 22.40 7.74 2.67
CA GLN A 3 21.09 8.40 2.74
C GLN A 3 20.58 8.84 1.36
N LYS A 4 21.44 9.44 0.53
CA LYS A 4 21.11 9.84 -0.85
C LYS A 4 20.65 8.67 -1.73
N LYS A 5 21.26 7.48 -1.59
CA LYS A 5 20.83 6.29 -2.35
C LYS A 5 19.45 5.80 -1.92
N ALA A 6 19.14 5.90 -0.62
CA ALA A 6 17.82 5.54 -0.10
C ALA A 6 16.72 6.50 -0.60
N GLU A 7 17.01 7.81 -0.63
CA GLU A 7 16.10 8.83 -1.13
C GLU A 7 15.81 8.66 -2.63
N ILE A 8 16.84 8.41 -3.44
CA ILE A 8 16.68 8.15 -4.89
C ILE A 8 15.86 6.89 -5.12
N LEU A 9 16.13 5.81 -4.38
CA LEU A 9 15.37 4.57 -4.49
C LEU A 9 13.90 4.79 -4.11
N LEU A 10 13.65 5.52 -3.04
CA LEU A 10 12.29 5.87 -2.60
C LEU A 10 11.56 6.68 -3.66
N ALA A 11 12.20 7.70 -4.24
CA ALA A 11 11.62 8.49 -5.31
C ALA A 11 11.29 7.63 -6.55
N ALA A 12 12.18 6.71 -6.93
CA ALA A 12 11.93 5.77 -8.02
C ALA A 12 10.74 4.84 -7.75
N VAL A 13 10.62 4.33 -6.52
CA VAL A 13 9.48 3.48 -6.11
C VAL A 13 8.17 4.26 -6.16
N ILE A 14 8.15 5.51 -5.68
CA ILE A 14 6.95 6.38 -5.72
C ILE A 14 6.54 6.66 -7.17
N ALA A 15 7.51 6.98 -8.05
CA ALA A 15 7.24 7.20 -9.47
C ALA A 15 6.70 5.94 -10.16
N ALA A 16 7.28 4.78 -9.88
CA ALA A 16 6.81 3.50 -10.40
C ALA A 16 5.39 3.18 -9.91
N ARG A 17 5.08 3.48 -8.65
CA ARG A 17 3.73 3.29 -8.09
C ARG A 17 2.70 4.20 -8.76
N ALA A 18 3.01 5.49 -8.93
CA ALA A 18 2.12 6.44 -9.61
C ALA A 18 1.82 6.00 -11.05
N THR A 19 2.84 5.58 -11.79
CA THR A 19 2.71 5.04 -13.14
C THR A 19 1.86 3.76 -13.14
N SER A 20 2.07 2.86 -12.16
CA SER A 20 1.30 1.62 -12.02
C SER A 20 -0.19 1.86 -11.83
N LEU A 21 -0.61 2.91 -11.11
CA LEU A 21 -2.02 3.29 -10.96
C LEU A 21 -2.67 3.67 -12.29
N LEU A 22 -1.97 4.46 -13.11
CA LEU A 22 -2.46 4.86 -14.43
C LEU A 22 -2.62 3.64 -15.35
N PHE A 23 -1.61 2.78 -15.41
CA PHE A 23 -1.68 1.53 -16.18
C PHE A 23 -2.79 0.61 -15.69
N SER A 24 -2.98 0.49 -14.37
CA SER A 24 -4.07 -0.31 -13.81
C SER A 24 -5.43 0.20 -14.25
N LYS A 25 -5.63 1.52 -14.27
CA LYS A 25 -6.89 2.12 -14.75
C LYS A 25 -7.16 1.84 -16.22
N ILE A 26 -6.12 1.90 -17.06
CA ILE A 26 -6.25 1.57 -18.50
C ILE A 26 -6.53 0.07 -18.67
N ALA A 27 -5.81 -0.80 -17.97
CA ALA A 27 -5.95 -2.25 -18.07
C ALA A 27 -7.33 -2.74 -17.61
N MET A 28 -7.95 -2.07 -16.63
CA MET A 28 -9.31 -2.40 -16.17
C MET A 28 -10.41 -2.16 -17.21
N ASN A 29 -10.12 -1.43 -18.29
CA ASN A 29 -11.06 -1.30 -19.41
C ASN A 29 -11.19 -2.59 -20.25
N GLY A 30 -10.16 -3.45 -20.20
CA GLY A 30 -10.13 -4.71 -20.96
C GLY A 30 -10.20 -5.97 -20.12
N MET A 31 -10.01 -5.87 -18.79
CA MET A 31 -10.02 -7.04 -17.91
C MET A 31 -10.57 -6.73 -16.52
N GLY A 32 -11.11 -7.76 -15.86
CA GLY A 32 -11.63 -7.64 -14.49
C GLY A 32 -10.51 -7.36 -13.47
N ILE A 33 -10.88 -6.72 -12.35
CA ILE A 33 -9.94 -6.36 -11.27
C ILE A 33 -9.17 -7.59 -10.78
N PHE A 34 -9.86 -8.68 -10.51
CA PHE A 34 -9.23 -9.90 -9.99
C PHE A 34 -8.27 -10.55 -11.00
N ASN A 35 -8.59 -10.50 -12.29
CA ASN A 35 -7.69 -10.99 -13.35
C ASN A 35 -6.42 -10.12 -13.42
N LEU A 36 -6.57 -8.80 -13.30
CA LEU A 36 -5.45 -7.88 -13.25
C LEU A 36 -4.56 -8.14 -12.03
N LEU A 37 -5.16 -8.31 -10.84
CA LEU A 37 -4.43 -8.63 -9.61
C LEU A 37 -3.72 -9.98 -9.73
N ALA A 38 -4.41 -11.02 -10.20
CA ALA A 38 -3.82 -12.35 -10.38
C ALA A 38 -2.62 -12.30 -11.33
N ALA A 39 -2.74 -11.60 -12.46
CA ALA A 39 -1.63 -11.45 -13.40
C ALA A 39 -0.44 -10.71 -12.76
N ARG A 40 -0.69 -9.63 -12.01
CA ARG A 40 0.36 -8.85 -11.33
C ARG A 40 1.08 -9.67 -10.25
N PHE A 41 0.33 -10.33 -9.38
CA PHE A 41 0.89 -11.16 -8.31
C PHE A 41 1.66 -12.35 -8.90
N LEU A 42 1.08 -13.05 -9.89
CA LEU A 42 1.74 -14.19 -10.52
C LEU A 42 3.06 -13.77 -11.20
N MET A 43 3.05 -12.68 -11.98
CA MET A 43 4.29 -12.19 -12.61
C MET A 43 5.34 -11.80 -11.57
N ALA A 44 4.95 -11.07 -10.53
CA ALA A 44 5.86 -10.65 -9.49
C ALA A 44 6.41 -11.85 -8.71
N PHE A 45 5.56 -12.82 -8.38
CA PHE A 45 5.97 -14.05 -7.70
C PHE A 45 6.95 -14.87 -8.54
N VAL A 46 6.64 -15.11 -9.82
CA VAL A 46 7.51 -15.87 -10.72
C VAL A 46 8.88 -15.20 -10.84
N LEU A 47 8.92 -13.87 -11.06
CA LEU A 47 10.17 -13.13 -11.15
C LEU A 47 11.00 -13.23 -9.85
N LEU A 48 10.36 -13.02 -8.71
CA LEU A 48 11.04 -13.09 -7.42
C LEU A 48 11.44 -14.53 -7.08
N ALA A 49 10.61 -15.52 -7.39
CA ALA A 49 10.92 -16.93 -7.17
C ALA A 49 12.13 -17.38 -8.01
N VAL A 50 12.23 -16.95 -9.26
CA VAL A 50 13.38 -17.28 -10.13
C VAL A 50 14.66 -16.62 -9.59
N VAL A 51 14.62 -15.33 -9.26
CA VAL A 51 15.78 -14.57 -8.78
C VAL A 51 16.27 -15.06 -7.42
N PHE A 52 15.33 -15.38 -6.50
CA PHE A 52 15.63 -15.72 -5.12
C PHE A 52 15.32 -17.19 -4.76
N PHE A 53 15.33 -18.09 -5.73
CA PHE A 53 15.01 -19.52 -5.56
C PHE A 53 15.75 -20.19 -4.40
N LYS A 54 17.05 -19.86 -4.23
CA LYS A 54 17.87 -20.41 -3.14
C LYS A 54 17.35 -20.02 -1.74
N ARG A 55 16.74 -18.84 -1.59
CA ARG A 55 16.18 -18.39 -0.31
C ARG A 55 14.83 -19.04 -0.01
N LEU A 56 13.99 -19.23 -1.03
CA LEU A 56 12.70 -19.89 -0.90
C LEU A 56 12.80 -21.32 -0.35
N ARG A 57 13.87 -22.02 -0.67
CA ARG A 57 14.10 -23.41 -0.24
C ARG A 57 14.34 -23.57 1.27
N HIS A 58 14.65 -22.50 2.00
CA HIS A 58 14.99 -22.52 3.42
C HIS A 58 14.05 -21.65 4.27
N ILE A 59 12.83 -21.40 3.79
CA ILE A 59 11.85 -20.58 4.50
C ILE A 59 11.33 -21.32 5.75
N LYS A 60 11.35 -20.64 6.87
CA LYS A 60 10.78 -21.15 8.12
C LYS A 60 9.25 -21.02 8.09
N ARG A 61 8.54 -21.93 8.75
CA ARG A 61 7.08 -21.97 8.75
C ARG A 61 6.44 -20.67 9.30
N HIS A 62 7.04 -20.05 10.30
CA HIS A 62 6.55 -18.79 10.86
C HIS A 62 6.68 -17.62 9.88
N THR A 63 7.77 -17.56 9.11
CA THR A 63 7.98 -16.55 8.05
C THR A 63 6.95 -16.70 6.93
N LEU A 64 6.57 -17.96 6.60
CA LEU A 64 5.53 -18.23 5.62
C LEU A 64 4.16 -17.70 6.10
N VAL A 65 3.79 -17.95 7.36
CA VAL A 65 2.53 -17.46 7.94
C VAL A 65 2.49 -15.93 7.98
N ARG A 66 3.59 -15.31 8.42
CA ARG A 66 3.70 -13.84 8.46
C ARG A 66 3.61 -13.20 7.07
N GLY A 67 4.33 -13.78 6.10
CA GLY A 67 4.25 -13.36 4.71
C GLY A 67 2.84 -13.51 4.12
N ALA A 68 2.14 -14.61 4.42
CA ALA A 68 0.76 -14.81 4.00
C ALA A 68 -0.21 -13.79 4.61
N ILE A 69 -0.04 -13.43 5.89
CA ILE A 69 -0.83 -12.36 6.54
C ILE A 69 -0.58 -11.01 5.83
N MET A 70 0.68 -10.69 5.57
CA MET A 70 1.04 -9.47 4.83
C MET A 70 0.46 -9.48 3.41
N GLY A 71 0.53 -10.63 2.72
CA GLY A 71 -0.03 -10.81 1.38
C GLY A 71 -1.56 -10.62 1.37
N ALA A 72 -2.26 -11.19 2.35
CA ALA A 72 -3.71 -11.04 2.47
C ALA A 72 -4.11 -9.56 2.71
N LEU A 73 -3.42 -8.85 3.60
CA LEU A 73 -3.64 -7.42 3.83
C LEU A 73 -3.38 -6.59 2.57
N PHE A 74 -2.30 -6.90 1.86
CA PHE A 74 -1.94 -6.20 0.65
C PHE A 74 -2.91 -6.49 -0.51
N PHE A 75 -3.38 -7.73 -0.61
CA PHE A 75 -4.42 -8.10 -1.57
C PHE A 75 -5.74 -7.38 -1.31
N LEU A 76 -6.19 -7.33 -0.04
CA LEU A 76 -7.39 -6.61 0.35
C LEU A 76 -7.27 -5.11 0.05
N MET A 77 -6.13 -4.52 0.39
CA MET A 77 -5.83 -3.11 0.09
C MET A 77 -5.92 -2.83 -1.41
N LEU A 78 -5.21 -3.61 -2.25
CA LEU A 78 -5.21 -3.42 -3.70
C LEU A 78 -6.59 -3.68 -4.33
N SER A 79 -7.32 -4.68 -3.85
CA SER A 79 -8.68 -4.97 -4.32
C SER A 79 -9.63 -3.80 -4.05
N THR A 80 -9.52 -3.21 -2.86
CA THR A 80 -10.32 -2.05 -2.44
C THR A 80 -9.93 -0.80 -3.24
N GLU A 81 -8.62 -0.55 -3.41
CA GLU A 81 -8.07 0.54 -4.20
C GLU A 81 -8.55 0.49 -5.66
N LEU A 82 -8.38 -0.66 -6.33
CA LEU A 82 -8.77 -0.82 -7.73
C LEU A 82 -10.29 -0.75 -7.92
N THR A 83 -11.07 -1.19 -6.93
CA THR A 83 -12.52 -1.04 -6.95
C THR A 83 -12.92 0.44 -6.87
N GLY A 84 -12.29 1.20 -5.99
CA GLY A 84 -12.47 2.65 -5.89
C GLY A 84 -12.05 3.39 -7.15
N LEU A 85 -10.98 2.93 -7.79
CA LEU A 85 -10.42 3.51 -9.02
C LEU A 85 -11.36 3.41 -10.23
N LYS A 86 -12.31 2.46 -10.24
CA LYS A 86 -13.31 2.33 -11.31
C LYS A 86 -14.22 3.56 -11.42
N SER A 87 -14.64 4.11 -10.29
CA SER A 87 -15.62 5.19 -10.22
C SER A 87 -15.03 6.54 -9.82
N THR A 88 -13.72 6.60 -9.59
CA THR A 88 -13.04 7.79 -9.09
C THR A 88 -11.80 8.11 -9.94
N PRO A 89 -11.47 9.39 -10.16
CA PRO A 89 -10.23 9.76 -10.84
C PRO A 89 -9.00 9.22 -10.10
N SER A 90 -7.99 8.76 -10.85
CA SER A 90 -6.75 8.20 -10.29
C SER A 90 -6.00 9.18 -9.38
N SER A 91 -6.06 10.48 -9.69
CA SER A 91 -5.48 11.54 -8.86
C SER A 91 -6.13 11.60 -7.47
N THR A 92 -7.46 11.49 -7.41
CA THR A 92 -8.22 11.50 -6.15
C THR A 92 -7.93 10.23 -5.33
N VAL A 93 -7.92 9.07 -5.96
CA VAL A 93 -7.59 7.79 -5.29
C VAL A 93 -6.18 7.86 -4.72
N SER A 94 -5.20 8.28 -5.52
CA SER A 94 -3.81 8.43 -5.09
C SER A 94 -3.64 9.40 -3.92
N LEU A 95 -4.36 10.53 -3.94
CA LEU A 95 -4.29 11.50 -2.84
C LEU A 95 -4.90 10.94 -1.56
N LEU A 96 -6.07 10.30 -1.65
CA LEU A 96 -6.74 9.68 -0.50
C LEU A 96 -5.89 8.55 0.09
N GLU A 97 -5.28 7.72 -0.75
CA GLU A 97 -4.41 6.65 -0.31
C GLU A 97 -3.14 7.17 0.38
N ASN A 98 -2.58 8.28 -0.10
CA ASN A 98 -1.42 8.92 0.54
C ASN A 98 -1.71 9.43 1.96
N THR A 99 -2.98 9.55 2.37
CA THR A 99 -3.31 9.82 3.78
C THR A 99 -2.83 8.71 4.72
N ALA A 100 -2.52 7.52 4.21
CA ALA A 100 -1.88 6.46 4.98
C ALA A 100 -0.58 6.90 5.65
N ILE A 101 0.18 7.83 5.04
CA ILE A 101 1.41 8.42 5.61
C ILE A 101 1.13 9.06 6.97
N ILE A 102 -0.08 9.55 7.17
CA ILE A 102 -0.50 10.19 8.43
C ILE A 102 -1.18 9.16 9.33
N LEU A 103 -1.94 8.23 8.76
CA LEU A 103 -2.62 7.17 9.51
C LEU A 103 -1.64 6.26 10.23
N VAL A 104 -0.48 5.96 9.63
CA VAL A 104 0.55 5.10 10.25
C VAL A 104 1.05 5.67 11.59
N PRO A 105 1.60 6.88 11.67
CA PRO A 105 2.09 7.41 12.94
C PRO A 105 0.95 7.70 13.94
N MET A 106 -0.27 7.98 13.47
CA MET A 106 -1.44 8.10 14.36
C MET A 106 -1.81 6.74 14.97
N ALA A 107 -1.88 5.70 14.16
CA ALA A 107 -2.17 4.34 14.64
C ALA A 107 -1.07 3.84 15.60
N GLU A 108 0.20 4.12 15.31
CA GLU A 108 1.30 3.81 16.22
C GLU A 108 1.20 4.57 17.55
N ALA A 109 0.82 5.82 17.52
CA ALA A 109 0.61 6.62 18.73
C ALA A 109 -0.49 6.01 19.62
N VAL A 110 -1.60 5.60 19.02
CA VAL A 110 -2.69 4.89 19.72
C VAL A 110 -2.22 3.56 20.28
N LEU A 111 -1.54 2.74 19.47
CA LEU A 111 -1.03 1.43 19.89
C LEU A 111 0.00 1.50 21.02
N ARG A 112 0.78 2.59 21.06
CA ARG A 112 1.79 2.84 22.11
C ARG A 112 1.24 3.64 23.27
N HIS A 113 -0.06 3.98 23.29
CA HIS A 113 -0.69 4.86 24.27
C HIS A 113 0.05 6.20 24.49
N LYS A 114 0.59 6.77 23.41
CA LYS A 114 1.32 8.05 23.41
C LYS A 114 0.60 9.04 22.50
N LEU A 115 0.64 10.31 22.89
CA LEU A 115 0.12 11.37 22.02
C LEU A 115 0.99 11.48 20.75
N PRO A 116 0.37 11.65 19.56
CA PRO A 116 1.11 11.88 18.33
C PRO A 116 1.91 13.18 18.43
N LYS A 117 3.04 13.24 17.76
CA LYS A 117 3.85 14.46 17.69
C LYS A 117 3.04 15.60 17.07
N ALA A 118 3.23 16.83 17.53
CA ALA A 118 2.53 18.01 17.03
C ALA A 118 2.61 18.13 15.49
N ALA A 119 3.77 17.82 14.90
CA ALA A 119 3.96 17.78 13.45
C ALA A 119 2.98 16.78 12.77
N THR A 120 2.76 15.59 13.35
CA THR A 120 1.82 14.59 12.83
C THR A 120 0.37 15.10 12.90
N ALA A 121 0.01 15.77 13.99
CA ALA A 121 -1.32 16.34 14.15
C ALA A 121 -1.58 17.46 13.11
N VAL A 122 -0.61 18.34 12.90
CA VAL A 122 -0.69 19.40 11.87
C VAL A 122 -0.80 18.79 10.48
N SER A 123 0.01 17.77 10.16
CA SER A 123 -0.06 17.07 8.87
C SER A 123 -1.43 16.42 8.64
N ALA A 124 -2.03 15.86 9.70
CA ALA A 124 -3.38 15.28 9.63
C ALA A 124 -4.45 16.36 9.31
N LEU A 125 -4.38 17.52 9.94
CA LEU A 125 -5.29 18.63 9.67
C LEU A 125 -5.15 19.13 8.23
N VAL A 126 -3.93 19.28 7.73
CA VAL A 126 -3.66 19.68 6.33
C VAL A 126 -4.23 18.65 5.36
N ALA A 127 -4.05 17.35 5.62
CA ALA A 127 -4.60 16.30 4.76
C ALA A 127 -6.11 16.26 4.76
N ILE A 128 -6.74 16.41 5.93
CA ILE A 128 -8.22 16.51 6.06
C ILE A 128 -8.72 17.72 5.26
N GLY A 129 -8.04 18.87 5.35
CA GLY A 129 -8.35 20.05 4.56
C GLY A 129 -8.23 19.80 3.05
N GLY A 130 -7.17 19.12 2.61
CA GLY A 130 -6.97 18.71 1.21
C GLY A 130 -8.08 17.79 0.70
N VAL A 131 -8.48 16.80 1.50
CA VAL A 131 -9.59 15.90 1.17
C VAL A 131 -10.91 16.66 1.10
N ALA A 132 -11.17 17.58 2.04
CA ALA A 132 -12.37 18.39 2.05
C ALA A 132 -12.50 19.29 0.82
N LEU A 133 -11.39 19.93 0.39
CA LEU A 133 -11.34 20.74 -0.83
C LEU A 133 -11.63 19.88 -2.08
N LEU A 134 -11.03 18.72 -2.17
CA LEU A 134 -11.24 17.79 -3.28
C LEU A 134 -12.68 17.29 -3.36
N THR A 135 -13.26 16.95 -2.22
CA THR A 135 -14.65 16.48 -2.10
C THR A 135 -15.64 17.59 -2.46
N GLY A 136 -15.35 18.83 -2.03
CA GLY A 136 -16.16 20.00 -2.38
C GLY A 136 -16.21 20.27 -3.89
N GLN A 137 -15.09 20.11 -4.60
CA GLN A 137 -15.04 20.25 -6.05
C GLN A 137 -15.72 19.10 -6.81
N SER A 138 -15.78 17.91 -6.23
CA SER A 138 -16.36 16.71 -6.86
C SER A 138 -17.86 16.54 -6.62
N GLY A 139 -18.52 17.50 -6.00
CA GLY A 139 -19.97 17.43 -5.72
C GLY A 139 -20.36 16.50 -4.57
N GLY A 140 -19.42 16.12 -3.72
CA GLY A 140 -19.64 15.29 -2.54
C GLY A 140 -18.80 14.00 -2.51
N PHE A 141 -18.97 13.22 -1.45
CA PHE A 141 -18.28 11.92 -1.26
C PHE A 141 -18.89 10.86 -2.17
N THR A 142 -18.09 10.32 -3.08
CA THR A 142 -18.50 9.20 -3.93
C THR A 142 -18.19 7.86 -3.26
N PRO A 143 -18.92 6.76 -3.60
CA PRO A 143 -18.59 5.42 -3.09
C PRO A 143 -17.13 5.01 -3.36
N GLY A 144 -16.56 5.43 -4.50
CA GLY A 144 -15.16 5.17 -4.82
C GLY A 144 -14.17 5.91 -3.92
N MET A 145 -14.52 7.10 -3.44
CA MET A 145 -13.71 7.81 -2.43
C MET A 145 -13.73 7.11 -1.09
N VAL A 146 -14.87 6.56 -0.67
CA VAL A 146 -14.96 5.75 0.56
C VAL A 146 -14.05 4.52 0.45
N LEU A 147 -14.07 3.84 -0.68
CA LEU A 147 -13.19 2.70 -0.94
C LEU A 147 -11.70 3.11 -0.93
N ALA A 148 -11.37 4.27 -1.47
CA ALA A 148 -9.99 4.78 -1.44
C ALA A 148 -9.52 5.09 0.01
N VAL A 149 -10.38 5.63 0.85
CA VAL A 149 -10.09 5.82 2.29
C VAL A 149 -9.93 4.47 3.01
N MET A 150 -10.79 3.50 2.72
CA MET A 150 -10.62 2.13 3.25
C MET A 150 -9.31 1.51 2.80
N ALA A 151 -8.91 1.69 1.55
CA ALA A 151 -7.61 1.25 1.05
C ALA A 151 -6.46 1.92 1.80
N ALA A 152 -6.56 3.22 2.13
CA ALA A 152 -5.57 3.93 2.93
C ALA A 152 -5.43 3.35 4.35
N VAL A 153 -6.54 2.98 5.00
CA VAL A 153 -6.52 2.32 6.31
C VAL A 153 -5.88 0.94 6.23
N LEU A 154 -6.24 0.14 5.23
CA LEU A 154 -5.63 -1.18 4.99
C LEU A 154 -4.13 -1.06 4.67
N TYR A 155 -3.75 -0.03 3.93
CA TYR A 155 -2.35 0.26 3.62
C TYR A 155 -1.55 0.64 4.88
N ALA A 156 -2.13 1.47 5.74
CA ALA A 156 -1.51 1.80 7.03
C ALA A 156 -1.33 0.54 7.90
N ALA A 157 -2.35 -0.33 7.95
CA ALA A 157 -2.25 -1.61 8.66
C ALA A 157 -1.16 -2.53 8.05
N ALA A 158 -1.06 -2.59 6.72
CA ALA A 158 -0.03 -3.35 6.02
C ALA A 158 1.38 -2.82 6.34
N ILE A 159 1.58 -1.49 6.34
CA ILE A 159 2.86 -0.87 6.70
C ILE A 159 3.27 -1.23 8.13
N ILE A 160 2.37 -1.06 9.11
CA ILE A 160 2.64 -1.36 10.51
C ILE A 160 2.97 -2.85 10.71
N THR A 161 2.23 -3.72 10.04
CA THR A 161 2.46 -5.18 10.11
C THR A 161 3.80 -5.54 9.48
N THR A 162 4.13 -4.95 8.33
CA THR A 162 5.42 -5.13 7.64
C THR A 162 6.58 -4.67 8.52
N ASP A 163 6.48 -3.51 9.14
CA ASP A 163 7.50 -2.99 10.04
C ASP A 163 7.77 -3.96 11.18
N ARG A 164 6.71 -4.40 11.87
CA ARG A 164 6.84 -5.34 13.00
C ARG A 164 7.49 -6.66 12.60
N PHE A 165 7.05 -7.27 11.49
CA PHE A 165 7.56 -8.57 11.06
C PHE A 165 8.98 -8.47 10.49
N SER A 166 9.34 -7.34 9.87
CA SER A 166 10.68 -7.09 9.33
C SER A 166 11.77 -6.93 10.41
N HIS A 167 11.39 -6.70 11.66
CA HIS A 167 12.34 -6.70 12.79
C HIS A 167 12.71 -8.12 13.24
N GLU A 168 11.86 -9.11 12.98
CA GLU A 168 12.05 -10.48 13.47
C GLU A 168 12.46 -11.45 12.35
N ASP A 169 12.09 -11.16 11.11
CA ASP A 169 12.34 -11.97 9.92
C ASP A 169 13.09 -11.19 8.83
N ASP A 170 13.73 -11.89 7.91
CA ASP A 170 14.39 -11.26 6.76
C ASP A 170 13.37 -10.56 5.85
N PRO A 171 13.45 -9.22 5.71
CA PRO A 171 12.46 -8.44 4.97
C PRO A 171 12.28 -8.88 3.52
N LEU A 172 13.36 -9.36 2.90
CA LEU A 172 13.35 -9.81 1.51
C LEU A 172 12.55 -11.11 1.36
N THR A 173 12.74 -12.05 2.30
CA THR A 173 12.00 -13.31 2.32
C THR A 173 10.52 -13.07 2.60
N LEU A 174 10.19 -12.17 3.54
CA LEU A 174 8.81 -11.74 3.80
C LEU A 174 8.15 -11.15 2.55
N GLY A 175 8.87 -10.26 1.84
CA GLY A 175 8.35 -9.63 0.62
C GLY A 175 8.08 -10.63 -0.52
N ILE A 176 8.91 -11.68 -0.66
CA ILE A 176 8.67 -12.74 -1.66
C ILE A 176 7.41 -13.54 -1.31
N VAL A 177 7.26 -13.93 -0.05
CA VAL A 177 6.08 -14.69 0.43
C VAL A 177 4.81 -13.83 0.38
N GLN A 178 4.92 -12.52 0.62
CA GLN A 178 3.79 -11.58 0.54
C GLN A 178 3.15 -11.55 -0.85
N VAL A 179 3.93 -11.78 -1.89
CA VAL A 179 3.49 -11.70 -3.29
C VAL A 179 3.03 -13.05 -3.83
N GLY A 180 3.43 -14.17 -3.21
CA GLY A 180 3.05 -15.54 -3.60
C GLY A 180 1.86 -16.06 -2.86
#